data_f688513588b4fb410fff80f259f76a9c
#
_entry.id   f688513588b4fb410fff80f259f76a9c
#
_cell.length_a   1.000
_cell.length_b   1.000
_cell.length_c   1.000
_cell.angle_alpha   90.00
_cell.angle_beta   90.00
_cell.angle_gamma   90.00
#
_symmetry.space_group_name_H-M   'P 1'
#
loop_
_entity.id
_entity.type
_entity.pdbx_description
1 polymer ?
#
loop_
_entity_poly.entity_id
_entity_poly.type
_entity_poly.pdbx_seq_one_letter_code
_entity_poly.pdbx_strand_id
1 'polypeptide(L)'
;PYGAAKLYAYWITKNYREAYDSFACNGILFNHESSRRGETFVTKKITRWCGENLSLLRERKFQLIEPLRLGNMDAYRDWGHARDYVKSQWLILQQDEPDDYVVATGETHTVREFVKKCFDWMGMPLEWSGTGIDEVGVHAGNIVVKVDKKYFRPSEVDVLLGNPSK
;
A
#
# COMPACT_ATOMS: atom_id res chain seq x y z
N PRO A 1 -6.48 -17.60 6.26
CA PRO A 1 -6.38 -18.49 5.06
C PRO A 1 -5.35 -17.99 4.05
N TYR A 2 -5.30 -16.66 3.76
CA TYR A 2 -4.38 -16.10 2.78
C TYR A 2 -2.90 -16.33 3.14
N GLY A 3 -2.48 -16.05 4.39
CA GLY A 3 -1.12 -16.27 4.84
C GLY A 3 -0.70 -17.74 4.76
N ALA A 4 -1.60 -18.66 5.11
CA ALA A 4 -1.36 -20.09 4.98
C ALA A 4 -1.15 -20.53 3.53
N ALA A 5 -1.96 -19.98 2.60
CA ALA A 5 -1.81 -20.24 1.17
C ALA A 5 -0.47 -19.73 0.62
N LYS A 6 -0.02 -18.53 1.06
CA LYS A 6 1.29 -17.99 0.67
C LYS A 6 2.45 -18.78 1.24
N LEU A 7 2.33 -19.24 2.47
CA LEU A 7 3.34 -20.12 3.09
C LEU A 7 3.44 -21.45 2.35
N TYR A 8 2.30 -22.07 2.01
CA TYR A 8 2.28 -23.27 1.18
C TYR A 8 2.94 -23.04 -0.19
N ALA A 9 2.60 -21.94 -0.88
CA ALA A 9 3.19 -21.61 -2.17
C ALA A 9 4.72 -21.47 -2.10
N TYR A 10 5.24 -20.85 -1.04
CA TYR A 10 6.68 -20.75 -0.79
C TYR A 10 7.33 -22.13 -0.68
N TRP A 11 6.80 -22.98 0.18
CA TRP A 11 7.39 -24.29 0.46
C TRP A 11 7.26 -25.26 -0.71
N ILE A 12 6.15 -25.23 -1.45
CA ILE A 12 6.02 -26.10 -2.64
C ILE A 12 6.99 -25.71 -3.75
N THR A 13 7.24 -24.40 -3.95
CA THR A 13 8.24 -23.90 -4.89
C THR A 13 9.64 -24.42 -4.52
N LYS A 14 10.01 -24.29 -3.22
CA LYS A 14 11.26 -24.77 -2.70
C LYS A 14 11.39 -26.31 -2.86
N ASN A 15 10.33 -27.05 -2.56
CA ASN A 15 10.31 -28.51 -2.72
C ASN A 15 10.56 -28.93 -4.18
N TYR A 16 9.91 -28.28 -5.13
CA TYR A 16 10.12 -28.60 -6.55
C TYR A 16 11.52 -28.26 -7.02
N ARG A 17 12.10 -27.17 -6.54
CA ARG A 17 13.49 -26.81 -6.82
C ARG A 17 14.45 -27.91 -6.31
N GLU A 18 14.28 -28.37 -5.08
CA GLU A 18 15.17 -29.34 -4.45
C GLU A 18 14.95 -30.79 -4.96
N ALA A 19 13.71 -31.20 -5.21
CA ALA A 19 13.37 -32.56 -5.55
C ALA A 19 13.48 -32.89 -7.05
N TYR A 20 13.28 -31.89 -7.92
CA TYR A 20 13.18 -32.09 -9.36
C TYR A 20 14.18 -31.24 -10.16
N ASP A 21 15.11 -30.59 -9.50
CA ASP A 21 16.10 -29.71 -10.12
C ASP A 21 15.46 -28.64 -11.03
N SER A 22 14.27 -28.17 -10.62
CA SER A 22 13.51 -27.17 -11.36
C SER A 22 14.07 -25.78 -11.10
N PHE A 23 14.26 -24.96 -12.15
CA PHE A 23 14.61 -23.56 -11.96
C PHE A 23 13.38 -22.79 -11.46
N ALA A 24 13.14 -22.86 -10.15
CA ALA A 24 11.99 -22.30 -9.47
C ALA A 24 12.44 -21.35 -8.35
N CYS A 25 12.01 -20.10 -8.41
CA CYS A 25 12.39 -19.04 -7.48
C CYS A 25 11.16 -18.50 -6.74
N ASN A 26 11.35 -18.10 -5.48
CA ASN A 26 10.34 -17.33 -4.77
C ASN A 26 10.68 -15.84 -4.82
N GLY A 27 9.71 -15.02 -5.23
CA GLY A 27 9.74 -13.58 -5.05
C GLY A 27 8.89 -13.20 -3.84
N ILE A 28 9.51 -12.71 -2.78
CA ILE A 28 8.82 -12.17 -1.60
C ILE A 28 8.60 -10.67 -1.84
N LEU A 29 7.49 -10.34 -2.51
CA LEU A 29 7.20 -9.00 -2.99
C LEU A 29 6.48 -8.19 -1.92
N PHE A 30 7.05 -7.06 -1.56
CA PHE A 30 6.42 -6.03 -0.72
C PHE A 30 5.36 -5.26 -1.52
N ASN A 31 4.70 -4.28 -0.91
CA ASN A 31 3.62 -3.57 -1.56
C ASN A 31 4.11 -2.83 -2.82
N HIS A 32 3.46 -3.07 -3.95
CA HIS A 32 3.84 -2.45 -5.21
C HIS A 32 2.62 -1.82 -5.88
N GLU A 33 2.80 -0.59 -6.31
CA GLU A 33 1.73 0.32 -6.68
C GLU A 33 1.92 0.86 -8.10
N SER A 34 0.80 1.18 -8.75
CA SER A 34 0.76 1.86 -10.04
C SER A 34 -0.62 2.45 -10.30
N SER A 35 -0.78 3.14 -11.43
CA SER A 35 -2.10 3.58 -11.90
C SER A 35 -3.10 2.43 -12.11
N ARG A 36 -2.60 1.19 -12.25
CA ARG A 36 -3.40 -0.04 -12.44
C ARG A 36 -3.70 -0.78 -11.13
N ARG A 37 -3.31 -0.24 -9.97
CA ARG A 37 -3.61 -0.87 -8.67
C ARG A 37 -5.12 -1.04 -8.51
N GLY A 38 -5.56 -2.17 -7.93
CA GLY A 38 -6.98 -2.42 -7.68
C GLY A 38 -7.58 -1.38 -6.72
N GLU A 39 -8.83 -1.01 -6.94
CA GLU A 39 -9.51 0.11 -6.28
C GLU A 39 -9.72 -0.06 -4.78
N THR A 40 -9.71 -1.28 -4.28
CA THR A 40 -9.86 -1.60 -2.85
C THR A 40 -8.58 -1.40 -2.05
N PHE A 41 -7.43 -1.23 -2.70
CA PHE A 41 -6.16 -0.99 -2.03
C PHE A 41 -6.03 0.48 -1.61
N VAL A 42 -5.40 0.69 -0.45
CA VAL A 42 -5.37 2.00 0.23
C VAL A 42 -4.84 3.12 -0.65
N THR A 43 -3.74 2.93 -1.36
CA THR A 43 -3.14 3.94 -2.24
C THR A 43 -4.08 4.35 -3.37
N LYS A 44 -4.67 3.36 -4.05
CA LYS A 44 -5.62 3.62 -5.13
C LYS A 44 -6.91 4.25 -4.63
N LYS A 45 -7.42 3.81 -3.47
CA LYS A 45 -8.59 4.40 -2.82
C LYS A 45 -8.38 5.89 -2.55
N ILE A 46 -7.22 6.27 -2.00
CA ILE A 46 -6.88 7.66 -1.70
C ILE A 46 -6.79 8.48 -2.98
N THR A 47 -5.98 8.05 -3.94
CA THR A 47 -5.76 8.81 -5.19
C THR A 47 -7.02 8.92 -6.03
N ARG A 48 -7.85 7.87 -6.05
CA ARG A 48 -9.15 7.89 -6.73
C ARG A 48 -10.09 8.91 -6.09
N TRP A 49 -10.25 8.86 -4.75
CA TRP A 49 -11.08 9.81 -4.03
C TRP A 49 -10.64 11.26 -4.28
N CYS A 50 -9.33 11.52 -4.26
CA CYS A 50 -8.76 12.83 -4.59
C CYS A 50 -9.14 13.28 -6.02
N GLY A 51 -9.00 12.39 -7.00
CA GLY A 51 -9.34 12.69 -8.39
C GLY A 51 -10.82 12.97 -8.60
N GLU A 52 -11.70 12.16 -8.00
CA GLU A 52 -13.15 12.29 -8.12
C GLU A 52 -13.68 13.56 -7.45
N ASN A 53 -13.05 14.04 -6.38
CA ASN A 53 -13.52 15.19 -5.62
C ASN A 53 -12.75 16.50 -5.90
N LEU A 54 -11.73 16.48 -6.75
CA LEU A 54 -10.85 17.64 -6.96
C LEU A 54 -11.59 18.90 -7.40
N SER A 55 -12.56 18.79 -8.30
CA SER A 55 -13.35 19.92 -8.77
C SER A 55 -14.25 20.51 -7.66
N LEU A 56 -14.94 19.62 -6.93
CA LEU A 56 -15.79 20.01 -5.80
C LEU A 56 -15.00 20.70 -4.69
N LEU A 57 -13.82 20.17 -4.39
CA LEU A 57 -12.90 20.74 -3.40
C LEU A 57 -12.43 22.15 -3.83
N ARG A 58 -12.05 22.34 -5.09
CA ARG A 58 -11.64 23.65 -5.65
C ARG A 58 -12.78 24.66 -5.64
N GLU A 59 -13.99 24.22 -5.93
CA GLU A 59 -15.20 25.03 -5.90
C GLU A 59 -15.77 25.22 -4.48
N ARG A 60 -15.13 24.66 -3.46
CA ARG A 60 -15.55 24.70 -2.04
C ARG A 60 -16.97 24.14 -1.82
N LYS A 61 -17.39 23.18 -2.63
CA LYS A 61 -18.69 22.50 -2.50
C LYS A 61 -18.61 21.31 -1.54
N PHE A 62 -18.09 21.54 -0.33
CA PHE A 62 -17.82 20.49 0.68
C PHE A 62 -19.07 19.70 1.07
N GLN A 63 -20.26 20.31 1.02
CA GLN A 63 -21.52 19.63 1.35
C GLN A 63 -21.88 18.49 0.37
N LEU A 64 -21.23 18.42 -0.79
CA LEU A 64 -21.43 17.38 -1.80
C LEU A 64 -20.35 16.28 -1.71
N ILE A 65 -19.41 16.39 -0.76
CA ILE A 65 -18.27 15.49 -0.65
C ILE A 65 -18.45 14.55 0.54
N GLU A 66 -18.49 13.26 0.27
CA GLU A 66 -18.37 12.26 1.34
C GLU A 66 -16.90 12.15 1.77
N PRO A 67 -16.59 12.26 3.07
CA PRO A 67 -15.22 12.16 3.56
C PRO A 67 -14.55 10.84 3.16
N LEU A 68 -13.27 10.91 2.82
CA LEU A 68 -12.43 9.74 2.62
C LEU A 68 -12.34 8.93 3.93
N ARG A 69 -12.82 7.68 3.91
CA ARG A 69 -12.82 6.81 5.09
C ARG A 69 -11.65 5.83 5.02
N LEU A 70 -10.79 5.85 6.02
CA LEU A 70 -9.58 5.01 6.10
C LEU A 70 -9.54 4.25 7.44
N GLY A 71 -8.70 3.23 7.51
CA GLY A 71 -8.41 2.51 8.76
C GLY A 71 -7.23 3.12 9.52
N ASN A 72 -6.29 2.26 9.94
CA ASN A 72 -5.09 2.70 10.64
C ASN A 72 -4.23 3.62 9.77
N MET A 73 -4.14 4.88 10.17
CA MET A 73 -3.36 5.91 9.47
C MET A 73 -1.86 5.81 9.74
N ASP A 74 -1.48 5.17 10.84
CA ASP A 74 -0.10 5.10 11.30
C ASP A 74 0.59 3.78 10.94
N ALA A 75 -0.08 2.93 10.16
CA ALA A 75 0.51 1.73 9.62
C ALA A 75 1.61 2.06 8.60
N TYR A 76 2.80 1.49 8.81
CA TYR A 76 3.97 1.65 7.95
C TYR A 76 3.98 0.61 6.84
N ARG A 77 4.25 1.03 5.62
CA ARG A 77 4.34 0.15 4.44
C ARG A 77 5.55 0.51 3.59
N ASP A 78 6.21 -0.52 3.10
CA ASP A 78 7.22 -0.41 2.05
C ASP A 78 6.46 -0.45 0.71
N TRP A 79 6.42 0.69 0.02
CA TRP A 79 5.74 0.83 -1.27
C TRP A 79 6.73 1.09 -2.39
N GLY A 80 6.78 0.19 -3.35
CA GLY A 80 7.55 0.38 -4.58
C GLY A 80 6.66 0.54 -5.81
N HIS A 81 7.26 0.77 -6.97
CA HIS A 81 6.52 0.86 -8.21
C HIS A 81 6.40 -0.52 -8.88
N ALA A 82 5.20 -0.91 -9.30
CA ALA A 82 4.92 -2.24 -9.84
C ALA A 82 5.79 -2.60 -11.06
N ARG A 83 6.22 -1.61 -11.86
CA ARG A 83 7.13 -1.83 -13.00
C ARG A 83 8.48 -2.40 -12.57
N ASP A 84 9.01 -1.90 -11.45
CA ASP A 84 10.31 -2.36 -10.93
C ASP A 84 10.20 -3.78 -10.38
N TYR A 85 9.07 -4.09 -9.73
CA TYR A 85 8.78 -5.44 -9.23
C TYR A 85 8.63 -6.46 -10.36
N VAL A 86 7.96 -6.10 -11.47
CA VAL A 86 7.88 -6.97 -12.66
C VAL A 86 9.26 -7.17 -13.29
N LYS A 87 10.07 -6.11 -13.36
CA LYS A 87 11.45 -6.20 -13.85
C LYS A 87 12.29 -7.10 -12.93
N SER A 88 12.13 -7.00 -11.62
CA SER A 88 12.83 -7.86 -10.65
C SER A 88 12.46 -9.33 -10.83
N GLN A 89 11.19 -9.67 -11.09
CA GLN A 89 10.77 -11.04 -11.38
C GLN A 89 11.49 -11.62 -12.60
N TRP A 90 11.65 -10.83 -13.67
CA TRP A 90 12.40 -11.25 -14.84
C TRP A 90 13.89 -11.44 -14.52
N LEU A 91 14.50 -10.50 -13.77
CA LEU A 91 15.92 -10.58 -13.37
C LEU A 91 16.21 -11.78 -12.47
N ILE A 92 15.30 -12.13 -11.56
CA ILE A 92 15.40 -13.33 -10.72
C ILE A 92 15.56 -14.60 -11.55
N LEU A 93 14.83 -14.68 -12.67
CA LEU A 93 14.90 -15.84 -13.60
C LEU A 93 16.09 -15.79 -14.54
N GLN A 94 16.92 -14.75 -14.52
CA GLN A 94 18.16 -14.64 -15.30
C GLN A 94 19.41 -14.96 -14.47
N GLN A 95 19.25 -15.35 -13.22
CA GLN A 95 20.39 -15.74 -12.37
C GLN A 95 20.89 -17.12 -12.77
N ASP A 96 22.14 -17.42 -12.42
CA ASP A 96 22.75 -18.72 -12.73
C ASP A 96 22.13 -19.86 -11.90
N GLU A 97 21.71 -19.56 -10.66
CA GLU A 97 21.12 -20.50 -9.73
C GLU A 97 19.75 -20.01 -9.24
N PRO A 98 18.77 -20.91 -9.09
CA PRO A 98 17.46 -20.53 -8.58
C PRO A 98 17.51 -20.29 -7.05
N ASP A 99 16.97 -19.17 -6.61
CA ASP A 99 16.96 -18.81 -5.18
C ASP A 99 15.71 -17.98 -4.80
N ASP A 100 15.60 -17.61 -3.53
CA ASP A 100 14.52 -16.80 -3.00
C ASP A 100 14.98 -15.35 -2.78
N TYR A 101 14.16 -14.39 -3.24
CA TYR A 101 14.51 -12.98 -3.23
C TYR A 101 13.43 -12.13 -2.58
N VAL A 102 13.84 -11.21 -1.71
CA VAL A 102 12.97 -10.13 -1.23
C VAL A 102 13.00 -8.99 -2.22
N VAL A 103 11.83 -8.58 -2.69
CA VAL A 103 11.67 -7.42 -3.57
C VAL A 103 10.95 -6.32 -2.79
N ALA A 104 11.69 -5.30 -2.40
CA ALA A 104 11.25 -4.21 -1.55
C ALA A 104 12.04 -2.94 -1.89
N THR A 105 11.64 -1.79 -1.35
CA THR A 105 12.41 -0.54 -1.49
C THR A 105 13.42 -0.36 -0.37
N GLY A 106 13.20 -0.98 0.79
CA GLY A 106 13.99 -0.76 2.00
C GLY A 106 13.59 0.50 2.77
N GLU A 107 12.52 1.17 2.36
CA GLU A 107 11.99 2.37 3.00
C GLU A 107 10.51 2.19 3.34
N THR A 108 10.07 2.78 4.44
CA THR A 108 8.65 2.74 4.85
C THR A 108 8.06 4.13 4.98
N HIS A 109 6.78 4.21 4.66
CA HIS A 109 5.96 5.41 4.81
C HIS A 109 4.63 5.04 5.46
N THR A 110 4.06 5.99 6.21
CA THR A 110 2.73 5.79 6.82
C THR A 110 1.61 6.08 5.81
N VAL A 111 0.44 5.51 6.08
CA VAL A 111 -0.78 5.88 5.32
C VAL A 111 -1.05 7.38 5.46
N ARG A 112 -0.81 7.94 6.64
CA ARG A 112 -0.94 9.39 6.93
C ARG A 112 -0.06 10.24 6.01
N GLU A 113 1.22 9.88 5.86
CA GLU A 113 2.15 10.58 4.95
C GLU A 113 1.67 10.54 3.51
N PHE A 114 1.15 9.40 3.07
CA PHE A 114 0.62 9.26 1.73
C PHE A 114 -0.61 10.14 1.50
N VAL A 115 -1.57 10.15 2.45
CA VAL A 115 -2.73 11.05 2.41
C VAL A 115 -2.26 12.50 2.36
N LYS A 116 -1.36 12.90 3.28
CA LYS A 116 -0.81 14.26 3.30
C LYS A 116 -0.21 14.66 1.96
N LYS A 117 0.63 13.81 1.37
CA LYS A 117 1.24 14.07 0.05
C LYS A 117 0.17 14.26 -1.05
N CYS A 118 -0.89 13.47 -1.06
CA CYS A 118 -1.97 13.61 -2.04
C CYS A 118 -2.69 14.96 -1.90
N PHE A 119 -3.00 15.36 -0.68
CA PHE A 119 -3.66 16.63 -0.40
C PHE A 119 -2.76 17.84 -0.65
N ASP A 120 -1.48 17.77 -0.26
CA ASP A 120 -0.49 18.81 -0.55
C ASP A 120 -0.32 19.00 -2.07
N TRP A 121 -0.29 17.90 -2.84
CA TRP A 121 -0.22 17.96 -4.31
C TRP A 121 -1.44 18.65 -4.94
N MET A 122 -2.62 18.52 -4.33
CA MET A 122 -3.82 19.24 -4.76
C MET A 122 -3.82 20.73 -4.34
N GLY A 123 -2.85 21.17 -3.51
CA GLY A 123 -2.82 22.49 -2.89
C GLY A 123 -3.82 22.66 -1.75
N MET A 124 -4.18 21.56 -1.09
CA MET A 124 -5.22 21.48 -0.05
C MET A 124 -4.67 20.88 1.25
N PRO A 125 -3.83 21.60 2.01
CA PRO A 125 -3.22 21.07 3.22
C PRO A 125 -4.29 20.64 4.23
N LEU A 126 -3.98 19.56 4.97
CA LEU A 126 -4.85 19.00 6.00
C LEU A 126 -4.38 19.41 7.40
N GLU A 127 -5.34 19.74 8.24
CA GLU A 127 -5.18 19.82 9.68
C GLU A 127 -5.80 18.56 10.31
N TRP A 128 -5.09 17.95 11.25
CA TRP A 128 -5.58 16.75 11.93
C TRP A 128 -6.15 17.09 13.30
N SER A 129 -7.28 16.50 13.65
CA SER A 129 -7.96 16.68 14.94
C SER A 129 -8.50 15.35 15.45
N GLY A 130 -8.52 15.17 16.78
CA GLY A 130 -8.89 13.91 17.41
C GLY A 130 -7.76 12.89 17.44
N THR A 131 -8.03 11.69 17.92
CA THR A 131 -7.07 10.58 18.01
C THR A 131 -7.76 9.24 17.77
N GLY A 132 -7.02 8.27 17.24
CA GLY A 132 -7.50 6.92 17.01
C GLY A 132 -8.72 6.89 16.09
N ILE A 133 -9.84 6.31 16.56
CA ILE A 133 -11.04 6.16 15.73
C ILE A 133 -11.80 7.48 15.50
N ASP A 134 -11.61 8.45 16.39
CA ASP A 134 -12.25 9.76 16.30
C ASP A 134 -11.41 10.79 15.53
N GLU A 135 -10.30 10.35 14.99
CA GLU A 135 -9.40 11.22 14.22
C GLU A 135 -10.02 11.60 12.87
N VAL A 136 -9.87 12.88 12.54
CA VAL A 136 -10.35 13.47 11.29
C VAL A 136 -9.29 14.36 10.66
N GLY A 137 -9.26 14.37 9.32
CA GLY A 137 -8.51 15.34 8.52
C GLY A 137 -9.44 16.44 8.05
N VAL A 138 -9.06 17.67 8.33
CA VAL A 138 -9.84 18.88 8.07
C VAL A 138 -9.15 19.73 7.01
N HIS A 139 -9.89 20.20 6.02
CA HIS A 139 -9.45 21.21 5.08
C HIS A 139 -10.43 22.38 5.04
N ALA A 140 -9.94 23.60 5.19
CA ALA A 140 -10.75 24.83 5.21
C ALA A 140 -12.00 24.72 6.13
N GLY A 141 -11.81 24.14 7.33
CA GLY A 141 -12.87 23.96 8.35
C GLY A 141 -13.86 22.82 8.06
N ASN A 142 -13.65 22.03 7.01
CA ASN A 142 -14.51 20.90 6.65
C ASN A 142 -13.79 19.57 6.81
N ILE A 143 -14.49 18.57 7.35
CA ILE A 143 -13.96 17.23 7.48
C ILE A 143 -13.95 16.55 6.12
N VAL A 144 -12.75 16.21 5.61
CA VAL A 144 -12.55 15.55 4.32
C VAL A 144 -11.92 14.16 4.43
N VAL A 145 -11.35 13.83 5.59
CA VAL A 145 -10.85 12.49 5.91
C VAL A 145 -11.42 12.05 7.26
N LYS A 146 -11.79 10.78 7.38
CA LYS A 146 -12.23 10.17 8.64
C LYS A 146 -11.59 8.81 8.84
N VAL A 147 -11.20 8.51 10.07
CA VAL A 147 -10.92 7.13 10.48
C VAL A 147 -12.24 6.39 10.63
N ASP A 148 -12.30 5.15 10.15
CA ASP A 148 -13.49 4.30 10.20
C ASP A 148 -13.11 2.89 10.63
N LYS A 149 -13.70 2.42 11.73
CA LYS A 149 -13.46 1.11 12.34
C LYS A 149 -13.67 -0.05 11.34
N LYS A 150 -14.55 0.11 10.36
CA LYS A 150 -14.79 -0.89 9.30
C LYS A 150 -13.53 -1.26 8.53
N TYR A 151 -12.56 -0.36 8.44
CA TYR A 151 -11.31 -0.57 7.70
C TYR A 151 -10.13 -0.97 8.59
N PHE A 152 -10.33 -1.15 9.88
CA PHE A 152 -9.33 -1.78 10.75
C PHE A 152 -9.32 -3.29 10.53
N ARG A 153 -8.14 -3.86 10.42
CA ARG A 153 -7.99 -5.30 10.29
C ARG A 153 -7.84 -5.93 11.66
N PRO A 154 -8.46 -7.11 11.93
CA PRO A 154 -8.33 -7.79 13.22
C PRO A 154 -6.89 -8.17 13.58
N SER A 155 -6.05 -8.39 12.56
CA SER A 155 -4.62 -8.68 12.69
C SER A 155 -3.84 -7.74 11.78
N GLU A 156 -3.72 -6.48 12.21
CA GLU A 156 -2.90 -5.47 11.49
C GLU A 156 -1.42 -5.74 11.74
N VAL A 157 -0.62 -5.62 10.71
CA VAL A 157 0.84 -5.53 10.84
C VAL A 157 1.20 -4.05 10.81
N ASP A 158 1.73 -3.55 11.93
CA ASP A 158 2.01 -2.13 12.08
C ASP A 158 3.13 -1.67 11.15
N VAL A 159 4.18 -2.47 11.01
CA VAL A 159 5.36 -2.14 10.19
C VAL A 159 5.65 -3.25 9.20
N LEU A 160 5.68 -2.91 7.92
CA LEU A 160 6.18 -3.75 6.83
C LEU A 160 7.36 -3.05 6.17
N LEU A 161 8.56 -3.54 6.47
CA LEU A 161 9.83 -3.09 5.90
C LEU A 161 10.57 -4.28 5.32
N GLY A 162 10.90 -4.25 4.03
CA GLY A 162 11.70 -5.27 3.38
C GLY A 162 13.19 -4.97 3.46
N ASN A 163 13.99 -6.02 3.52
CA ASN A 163 15.44 -5.93 3.31
C ASN A 163 15.80 -6.51 1.94
N PRO A 164 16.05 -5.69 0.91
CA PRO A 164 16.35 -6.14 -0.45
C PRO A 164 17.85 -6.32 -0.71
N SER A 165 18.70 -6.46 0.29
CA SER A 165 20.17 -6.39 0.16
C SER A 165 20.83 -7.60 -0.50
N LYS A 166 20.06 -8.62 -0.95
CA LYS A 166 20.56 -9.79 -1.66
C LYS A 166 20.79 -9.57 -3.14
#